data_b918f2d84f4bb5c76d4e3d5fe7925e57
#
_entry.id   b918f2d84f4bb5c76d4e3d5fe7925e57
#
_cell.length_a   1.000
_cell.length_b   1.000
_cell.length_c   1.000
_cell.angle_alpha   90.00
_cell.angle_beta   90.00
_cell.angle_gamma   90.00
#
_symmetry.space_group_name_H-M   'P 1'
#
loop_
_entity.id
_entity.type
_entity.pdbx_description
1 polymer ?
#
loop_
_entity_poly.entity_id
_entity_poly.type
_entity_poly.pdbx_seq_one_letter_code
_entity_poly.pdbx_strand_id
1 'polypeptide(L)'
;MPSAVLVHGLYHQPRHFIRVAEGLRAVGVDVVVPALHRGSLAADTAAVQAAVDSLAEPPLVLGHSYGGSVITGLRGAARLVYLAAFVPDVGESAAGLGGASRALQAAIEPQADGCTRLDPSRAVDALYADCPEHLAAWAVALLRAQAAGCGRGVPERHSWKHTPSTYVVCAKDRAVDPGLQRAMAARCDSVREWQTGHSPFVGRPELVVELLLELMGTFDAPAPPAQGNAATG
;
A
#
# COMPACT_ATOMS: atom_id res chain seq x y z
N MET A 1 13.83 -16.99 8.41
CA MET A 1 12.78 -17.20 7.38
C MET A 1 12.43 -15.82 6.82
N PRO A 2 12.16 -15.70 5.50
CA PRO A 2 11.73 -14.41 4.96
C PRO A 2 10.45 -13.96 5.65
N SER A 3 10.35 -12.66 5.90
CA SER A 3 9.19 -12.07 6.60
C SER A 3 8.67 -10.83 5.88
N ALA A 4 7.37 -10.62 5.95
CA ALA A 4 6.67 -9.48 5.39
C ALA A 4 5.76 -8.79 6.42
N VAL A 5 5.74 -7.47 6.39
CA VAL A 5 4.75 -6.65 7.10
C VAL A 5 3.90 -5.92 6.08
N LEU A 6 2.57 -6.13 6.12
CA LEU A 6 1.62 -5.53 5.18
C LEU A 6 0.81 -4.44 5.89
N VAL A 7 0.96 -3.19 5.44
CA VAL A 7 0.38 -2.01 6.09
C VAL A 7 -0.73 -1.42 5.21
N HIS A 8 -1.94 -1.45 5.72
CA HIS A 8 -3.13 -0.98 5.00
C HIS A 8 -3.27 0.55 4.98
N GLY A 9 -4.09 1.06 4.04
CA GLY A 9 -4.45 2.47 3.93
C GLY A 9 -5.56 2.90 4.90
N LEU A 10 -5.96 4.18 4.79
CA LEU A 10 -7.13 4.72 5.51
C LEU A 10 -8.38 3.87 5.22
N TYR A 11 -9.26 3.78 6.20
CA TYR A 11 -10.52 3.02 6.18
C TYR A 11 -10.38 1.50 6.04
N HIS A 12 -9.25 0.98 5.56
CA HIS A 12 -8.98 -0.46 5.47
C HIS A 12 -8.66 -1.06 6.85
N GLN A 13 -8.51 -2.37 6.90
CA GLN A 13 -8.11 -3.14 8.09
C GLN A 13 -7.30 -4.39 7.65
N PRO A 14 -6.64 -5.11 8.58
CA PRO A 14 -5.78 -6.26 8.24
C PRO A 14 -6.44 -7.32 7.36
N ARG A 15 -7.76 -7.56 7.53
CA ARG A 15 -8.49 -8.56 6.74
C ARG A 15 -8.50 -8.29 5.24
N HIS A 16 -8.32 -7.04 4.81
CA HIS A 16 -8.25 -6.74 3.37
C HIS A 16 -7.02 -7.39 2.70
N PHE A 17 -5.95 -7.65 3.45
CA PHE A 17 -4.75 -8.33 2.94
C PHE A 17 -4.79 -9.85 3.09
N ILE A 18 -5.92 -10.46 3.52
CA ILE A 18 -5.96 -11.89 3.86
C ILE A 18 -5.48 -12.78 2.72
N ARG A 19 -5.89 -12.50 1.48
CA ARG A 19 -5.52 -13.31 0.30
C ARG A 19 -4.03 -13.21 -0.03
N VAL A 20 -3.44 -12.02 0.12
CA VAL A 20 -2.00 -11.81 -0.04
C VAL A 20 -1.24 -12.53 1.07
N ALA A 21 -1.69 -12.38 2.32
CA ALA A 21 -1.05 -13.02 3.47
C ALA A 21 -1.10 -14.55 3.37
N GLU A 22 -2.23 -15.13 2.95
CA GLU A 22 -2.37 -16.57 2.72
C GLU A 22 -1.44 -17.05 1.59
N GLY A 23 -1.37 -16.32 0.46
CA GLY A 23 -0.47 -16.65 -0.65
C GLY A 23 1.00 -16.65 -0.24
N LEU A 24 1.44 -15.67 0.54
CA LEU A 24 2.81 -15.61 1.05
C LEU A 24 3.10 -16.71 2.09
N ARG A 25 2.17 -16.96 3.01
CA ARG A 25 2.33 -18.03 4.03
C ARG A 25 2.38 -19.41 3.41
N ALA A 26 1.63 -19.66 2.33
CA ALA A 26 1.63 -20.92 1.62
C ALA A 26 3.02 -21.32 1.06
N VAL A 27 3.91 -20.34 0.88
CA VAL A 27 5.29 -20.56 0.42
C VAL A 27 6.34 -20.29 1.52
N GLY A 28 5.92 -20.28 2.79
CA GLY A 28 6.83 -20.24 3.93
C GLY A 28 7.31 -18.84 4.33
N VAL A 29 6.63 -17.76 3.89
CA VAL A 29 6.92 -16.41 4.37
C VAL A 29 6.15 -16.14 5.68
N ASP A 30 6.84 -15.62 6.70
CA ASP A 30 6.18 -15.14 7.91
C ASP A 30 5.52 -13.78 7.63
N VAL A 31 4.21 -13.66 7.87
CA VAL A 31 3.45 -12.46 7.48
C VAL A 31 2.74 -11.86 8.68
N VAL A 32 3.07 -10.60 8.96
CA VAL A 32 2.37 -9.78 9.95
C VAL A 32 1.55 -8.69 9.24
N VAL A 33 0.29 -8.56 9.62
CA VAL A 33 -0.60 -7.51 9.12
C VAL A 33 -1.11 -6.71 10.32
N PRO A 34 -0.37 -5.67 10.76
CA PRO A 34 -0.72 -4.92 11.95
C PRO A 34 -2.01 -4.13 11.76
N ALA A 35 -2.83 -4.04 12.81
CA ALA A 35 -3.93 -3.09 12.85
C ALA A 35 -3.37 -1.70 13.16
N LEU A 36 -3.74 -0.70 12.35
CA LEU A 36 -3.38 0.69 12.63
C LEU A 36 -4.18 1.22 13.82
N HIS A 37 -3.58 2.14 14.58
CA HIS A 37 -4.21 2.81 15.71
C HIS A 37 -5.39 3.70 15.29
N ARG A 38 -5.31 4.31 14.07
CA ARG A 38 -6.33 5.15 13.44
C ARG A 38 -6.56 6.52 14.10
N GLY A 39 -5.71 6.90 15.03
CA GLY A 39 -5.79 8.20 15.73
C GLY A 39 -4.86 9.26 15.16
N SER A 40 -3.65 8.88 14.78
CA SER A 40 -2.66 9.77 14.18
C SER A 40 -1.59 8.97 13.42
N LEU A 41 -0.87 9.64 12.52
CA LEU A 41 0.26 9.03 11.81
C LEU A 41 1.34 8.51 12.78
N ALA A 42 1.65 9.26 13.82
CA ALA A 42 2.66 8.85 14.81
C ALA A 42 2.25 7.55 15.53
N ALA A 43 0.98 7.45 15.97
CA ALA A 43 0.47 6.25 16.63
C ALA A 43 0.39 5.06 15.66
N ASP A 44 0.01 5.29 14.40
CA ASP A 44 -0.01 4.26 13.35
C ASP A 44 1.41 3.76 13.03
N THR A 45 2.38 4.69 12.93
CA THR A 45 3.79 4.35 12.72
C THR A 45 4.35 3.55 13.91
N ALA A 46 4.01 3.92 15.15
CA ALA A 46 4.45 3.19 16.34
C ALA A 46 3.88 1.76 16.38
N ALA A 47 2.61 1.57 16.01
CA ALA A 47 1.99 0.25 15.95
C ALA A 47 2.69 -0.65 14.91
N VAL A 48 3.03 -0.12 13.72
CA VAL A 48 3.75 -0.87 12.69
C VAL A 48 5.20 -1.10 13.08
N GLN A 49 5.86 -0.12 13.71
CA GLN A 49 7.23 -0.29 14.22
C GLN A 49 7.32 -1.43 15.23
N ALA A 50 6.35 -1.54 16.14
CA ALA A 50 6.29 -2.65 17.10
C ALA A 50 6.18 -4.02 16.39
N ALA A 51 5.44 -4.10 15.27
CA ALA A 51 5.37 -5.31 14.46
C ALA A 51 6.71 -5.63 13.79
N VAL A 52 7.40 -4.62 13.25
CA VAL A 52 8.75 -4.79 12.67
C VAL A 52 9.75 -5.24 13.74
N ASP A 53 9.75 -4.59 14.90
CA ASP A 53 10.67 -4.89 16.01
C ASP A 53 10.43 -6.28 16.64
N SER A 54 9.26 -6.90 16.43
CA SER A 54 8.93 -8.24 16.91
C SER A 54 9.50 -9.38 16.06
N LEU A 55 9.98 -9.07 14.86
CA LEU A 55 10.52 -10.06 13.93
C LEU A 55 12.03 -10.25 14.18
N ALA A 56 12.50 -11.49 14.04
CA ALA A 56 13.91 -11.83 14.28
C ALA A 56 14.86 -11.23 13.24
N GLU A 57 14.38 -11.09 12.00
CA GLU A 57 15.15 -10.54 10.87
C GLU A 57 14.41 -9.35 10.26
N PRO A 58 15.12 -8.36 9.69
CA PRO A 58 14.51 -7.22 9.01
C PRO A 58 13.53 -7.66 7.92
N PRO A 59 12.23 -7.30 8.01
CA PRO A 59 11.22 -7.71 7.04
C PRO A 59 11.22 -6.85 5.76
N LEU A 60 10.62 -7.39 4.69
CA LEU A 60 10.07 -6.55 3.63
C LEU A 60 8.77 -5.92 4.15
N VAL A 61 8.64 -4.61 3.99
CA VAL A 61 7.44 -3.88 4.45
C VAL A 61 6.71 -3.25 3.26
N LEU A 62 5.44 -3.64 3.06
CA LEU A 62 4.56 -3.03 2.07
C LEU A 62 3.61 -2.03 2.74
N GLY A 63 3.56 -0.81 2.21
CA GLY A 63 2.57 0.21 2.59
C GLY A 63 1.64 0.55 1.42
N HIS A 64 0.35 0.40 1.63
CA HIS A 64 -0.68 0.76 0.66
C HIS A 64 -1.27 2.13 0.98
N SER A 65 -1.40 2.99 -0.04
CA SER A 65 -2.07 4.29 0.10
C SER A 65 -1.46 5.13 1.25
N TYR A 66 -2.24 5.56 2.24
CA TYR A 66 -1.77 6.18 3.48
C TYR A 66 -0.72 5.34 4.23
N GLY A 67 -0.79 4.02 4.13
CA GLY A 67 0.21 3.12 4.70
C GLY A 67 1.63 3.42 4.22
N GLY A 68 1.79 4.05 3.05
CA GLY A 68 3.08 4.56 2.58
C GLY A 68 3.66 5.65 3.48
N SER A 69 2.84 6.60 3.94
CA SER A 69 3.27 7.59 4.94
C SER A 69 3.70 6.94 6.25
N VAL A 70 3.00 5.87 6.65
CA VAL A 70 3.33 5.11 7.87
C VAL A 70 4.70 4.42 7.72
N ILE A 71 4.93 3.70 6.61
CA ILE A 71 6.20 2.97 6.40
C ILE A 71 7.38 3.90 6.14
N THR A 72 7.13 5.11 5.65
CA THR A 72 8.15 6.16 5.52
C THR A 72 8.77 6.52 6.87
N GLY A 73 8.02 6.45 7.96
CA GLY A 73 8.48 6.74 9.32
C GLY A 73 9.24 5.60 10.02
N LEU A 74 9.31 4.41 9.46
CA LEU A 74 9.88 3.22 10.09
C LEU A 74 11.41 3.19 10.10
N ARG A 75 11.95 2.25 10.88
CA ARG A 75 13.35 1.80 10.84
C ARG A 75 13.39 0.27 10.85
N GLY A 76 14.52 -0.31 10.44
CA GLY A 76 14.75 -1.75 10.54
C GLY A 76 14.07 -2.60 9.47
N ALA A 77 13.49 -2.01 8.42
CA ALA A 77 13.01 -2.76 7.28
C ALA A 77 14.18 -3.11 6.33
N ALA A 78 14.18 -4.32 5.78
CA ALA A 78 15.13 -4.72 4.75
C ALA A 78 14.81 -4.06 3.40
N ARG A 79 13.53 -3.86 3.11
CA ARG A 79 13.03 -3.25 1.87
C ARG A 79 11.66 -2.62 2.10
N LEU A 80 11.37 -1.53 1.38
CA LEU A 80 10.08 -0.87 1.37
C LEU A 80 9.38 -1.06 0.02
N VAL A 81 8.07 -1.33 0.06
CA VAL A 81 7.21 -1.38 -1.13
C VAL A 81 6.05 -0.42 -0.96
N TYR A 82 5.94 0.54 -1.84
CA TYR A 82 4.89 1.55 -1.88
C TYR A 82 3.85 1.16 -2.94
N LEU A 83 2.68 0.71 -2.54
CA LEU A 83 1.60 0.27 -3.43
C LEU A 83 0.52 1.35 -3.53
N ALA A 84 0.42 2.05 -4.65
CA ALA A 84 -0.50 3.19 -4.86
C ALA A 84 -0.45 4.17 -3.67
N ALA A 85 0.76 4.47 -3.16
CA ALA A 85 0.97 4.98 -1.82
C ALA A 85 1.63 6.36 -1.78
N PHE A 86 1.49 7.04 -0.65
CA PHE A 86 2.18 8.30 -0.39
C PHE A 86 3.62 8.04 0.07
N VAL A 87 4.56 8.79 -0.51
CA VAL A 87 6.00 8.78 -0.16
C VAL A 87 6.40 10.19 0.25
N PRO A 88 6.01 10.67 1.45
CA PRO A 88 6.32 12.03 1.86
C PRO A 88 7.82 12.24 2.08
N ASP A 89 8.29 13.45 1.73
CA ASP A 89 9.60 13.97 2.09
C ASP A 89 9.50 14.91 3.31
N VAL A 90 10.62 15.53 3.69
CA VAL A 90 10.72 16.41 4.86
C VAL A 90 9.65 17.50 4.81
N GLY A 91 8.84 17.60 5.86
CA GLY A 91 7.77 18.56 5.97
C GLY A 91 6.50 18.24 5.17
N GLU A 92 6.49 17.15 4.41
CA GLU A 92 5.33 16.75 3.61
C GLU A 92 4.40 15.80 4.37
N SER A 93 3.12 15.89 4.03
CA SER A 93 2.08 14.94 4.47
C SER A 93 1.32 14.40 3.27
N ALA A 94 0.60 13.28 3.41
CA ALA A 94 -0.24 12.74 2.34
C ALA A 94 -1.25 13.78 1.84
N ALA A 95 -1.87 14.54 2.75
CA ALA A 95 -2.82 15.60 2.40
C ALA A 95 -2.12 16.76 1.66
N GLY A 96 -0.91 17.14 2.06
CA GLY A 96 -0.12 18.20 1.41
C GLY A 96 0.35 17.84 0.02
N LEU A 97 0.59 16.55 -0.24
CA LEU A 97 0.97 16.02 -1.55
C LEU A 97 -0.19 15.94 -2.56
N GLY A 98 -1.42 16.24 -2.14
CA GLY A 98 -2.60 16.17 -3.00
C GLY A 98 -3.73 15.32 -2.40
N GLY A 99 -3.39 14.41 -1.47
CA GLY A 99 -4.36 13.61 -0.71
C GLY A 99 -5.27 12.75 -1.58
N ALA A 100 -6.52 12.66 -1.15
CA ALA A 100 -7.55 11.91 -1.84
C ALA A 100 -8.00 12.60 -3.14
N SER A 101 -8.25 11.82 -4.18
CA SER A 101 -8.88 12.28 -5.43
C SER A 101 -10.28 12.84 -5.17
N ARG A 102 -10.89 13.48 -6.19
CA ARG A 102 -12.28 13.93 -6.11
C ARG A 102 -13.26 12.79 -5.86
N ALA A 103 -13.01 11.60 -6.45
CA ALA A 103 -13.87 10.43 -6.26
C ALA A 103 -13.82 9.95 -4.80
N LEU A 104 -12.65 9.83 -4.21
CA LEU A 104 -12.50 9.44 -2.81
C LEU A 104 -13.03 10.53 -1.86
N GLN A 105 -12.75 11.81 -2.13
CA GLN A 105 -13.29 12.92 -1.33
C GLN A 105 -14.83 12.92 -1.29
N ALA A 106 -15.47 12.65 -2.43
CA ALA A 106 -16.93 12.56 -2.51
C ALA A 106 -17.53 11.38 -1.72
N ALA A 107 -16.72 10.36 -1.43
CA ALA A 107 -17.14 9.21 -0.62
C ALA A 107 -16.97 9.44 0.88
N ILE A 108 -16.20 10.46 1.32
CA ILE A 108 -15.90 10.70 2.73
C ILE A 108 -17.09 11.39 3.42
N GLU A 109 -17.57 10.76 4.48
CA GLU A 109 -18.65 11.28 5.33
C GLU A 109 -18.13 11.58 6.74
N PRO A 110 -18.20 12.84 7.20
CA PRO A 110 -17.92 13.18 8.59
C PRO A 110 -18.93 12.54 9.54
N GLN A 111 -18.46 12.13 10.72
CA GLN A 111 -19.26 11.55 11.78
C GLN A 111 -19.30 12.49 12.99
N ALA A 112 -20.33 12.36 13.83
CA ALA A 112 -20.52 13.19 15.01
C ALA A 112 -19.40 13.08 16.06
N ASP A 113 -18.67 11.94 16.06
CA ASP A 113 -17.53 11.66 16.96
C ASP A 113 -16.19 12.25 16.46
N GLY A 114 -16.22 13.04 15.37
CA GLY A 114 -15.02 13.61 14.75
C GLY A 114 -14.25 12.64 13.86
N CYS A 115 -14.71 11.40 13.69
CA CYS A 115 -14.19 10.47 12.71
C CYS A 115 -14.76 10.75 11.32
N THR A 116 -14.25 10.03 10.33
CA THR A 116 -14.82 9.94 8.98
C THR A 116 -15.08 8.50 8.60
N ARG A 117 -16.08 8.26 7.76
CA ARG A 117 -16.36 6.98 7.11
C ARG A 117 -16.45 7.18 5.62
N LEU A 118 -16.51 6.08 4.87
CA LEU A 118 -16.83 6.14 3.45
C LEU A 118 -18.29 5.70 3.22
N ASP A 119 -18.98 6.43 2.37
CA ASP A 119 -20.24 5.98 1.77
C ASP A 119 -19.96 4.68 1.01
N PRO A 120 -20.65 3.57 1.31
CA PRO A 120 -20.36 2.26 0.72
C PRO A 120 -20.47 2.25 -0.81
N SER A 121 -21.45 2.94 -1.39
CA SER A 121 -21.70 2.94 -2.83
C SER A 121 -20.59 3.67 -3.59
N ARG A 122 -20.15 4.82 -3.05
CA ARG A 122 -19.07 5.63 -3.63
C ARG A 122 -17.69 5.03 -3.36
N ALA A 123 -17.54 4.29 -2.26
CA ALA A 123 -16.30 3.58 -1.93
C ALA A 123 -15.98 2.50 -2.97
N VAL A 124 -16.98 1.80 -3.53
CA VAL A 124 -16.77 0.85 -4.65
C VAL A 124 -16.10 1.55 -5.81
N ASP A 125 -16.63 2.68 -6.25
CA ASP A 125 -16.10 3.43 -7.39
C ASP A 125 -14.68 3.98 -7.13
N ALA A 126 -14.41 4.47 -5.94
CA ALA A 126 -13.12 5.08 -5.61
C ALA A 126 -12.01 4.04 -5.35
N LEU A 127 -12.33 2.95 -4.64
CA LEU A 127 -11.32 2.01 -4.12
C LEU A 127 -11.27 0.68 -4.86
N TYR A 128 -12.39 0.24 -5.47
CA TYR A 128 -12.57 -1.13 -5.96
C TYR A 128 -13.17 -1.19 -7.37
N ALA A 129 -13.06 -0.11 -8.17
CA ALA A 129 -13.71 0.01 -9.49
C ALA A 129 -13.34 -1.10 -10.49
N ASP A 130 -12.17 -1.72 -10.35
CA ASP A 130 -11.69 -2.81 -11.19
C ASP A 130 -11.77 -4.20 -10.52
N CYS A 131 -12.34 -4.26 -9.31
CA CYS A 131 -12.53 -5.52 -8.60
C CYS A 131 -13.81 -6.24 -9.07
N PRO A 132 -13.84 -7.58 -9.06
CA PRO A 132 -15.07 -8.34 -9.19
C PRO A 132 -16.10 -7.89 -8.14
N GLU A 133 -17.37 -7.79 -8.53
CA GLU A 133 -18.45 -7.22 -7.69
C GLU A 133 -18.52 -7.86 -6.29
N HIS A 134 -18.46 -9.19 -6.21
CA HIS A 134 -18.52 -9.89 -4.92
C HIS A 134 -17.30 -9.58 -4.01
N LEU A 135 -16.12 -9.33 -4.58
CA LEU A 135 -14.92 -8.93 -3.82
C LEU A 135 -15.01 -7.45 -3.40
N ALA A 136 -15.52 -6.59 -4.26
CA ALA A 136 -15.77 -5.19 -3.92
C ALA A 136 -16.77 -5.08 -2.77
N ALA A 137 -17.90 -5.80 -2.84
CA ALA A 137 -18.91 -5.84 -1.79
C ALA A 137 -18.33 -6.36 -0.46
N TRP A 138 -17.55 -7.45 -0.50
CA TRP A 138 -16.85 -7.97 0.67
C TRP A 138 -15.89 -6.94 1.27
N ALA A 139 -15.08 -6.27 0.44
CA ALA A 139 -14.10 -5.30 0.90
C ALA A 139 -14.76 -4.05 1.51
N VAL A 140 -15.84 -3.55 0.89
CA VAL A 140 -16.61 -2.42 1.42
C VAL A 140 -17.22 -2.74 2.79
N ALA A 141 -17.76 -3.96 2.99
CA ALA A 141 -18.31 -4.39 4.28
C ALA A 141 -17.26 -4.41 5.41
N LEU A 142 -15.98 -4.46 5.06
CA LEU A 142 -14.87 -4.45 6.01
C LEU A 142 -14.33 -3.05 6.32
N LEU A 143 -14.76 -2.01 5.61
CA LEU A 143 -14.26 -0.64 5.84
C LEU A 143 -14.59 -0.17 7.27
N ARG A 144 -13.69 0.62 7.85
CA ARG A 144 -13.75 1.10 9.23
C ARG A 144 -13.66 2.63 9.27
N ALA A 145 -14.20 3.20 10.34
CA ALA A 145 -14.01 4.61 10.60
C ALA A 145 -12.53 4.97 10.80
N GLN A 146 -12.18 6.20 10.48
CA GLN A 146 -10.84 6.76 10.58
C GLN A 146 -10.92 8.12 11.27
N ALA A 147 -10.02 8.41 12.19
CA ALA A 147 -9.93 9.75 12.77
C ALA A 147 -9.64 10.79 11.69
N ALA A 148 -10.34 11.91 11.74
CA ALA A 148 -10.12 12.99 10.80
C ALA A 148 -8.70 13.56 10.96
N GLY A 149 -8.01 13.76 9.83
CA GLY A 149 -6.70 14.38 9.82
C GLY A 149 -5.50 13.44 9.89
N CYS A 150 -5.65 12.12 9.99
CA CYS A 150 -4.52 11.18 9.93
C CYS A 150 -3.61 11.43 8.71
N GLY A 151 -4.18 11.71 7.55
CA GLY A 151 -3.42 12.04 6.33
C GLY A 151 -2.65 13.37 6.38
N ARG A 152 -2.84 14.20 7.42
CA ARG A 152 -2.09 15.45 7.62
C ARG A 152 -0.83 15.29 8.45
N GLY A 153 -0.62 14.12 9.03
CA GLY A 153 0.60 13.82 9.77
C GLY A 153 1.83 13.86 8.86
N VAL A 154 2.92 14.40 9.37
CA VAL A 154 4.24 14.42 8.72
C VAL A 154 5.09 13.32 9.36
N PRO A 155 5.71 12.41 8.59
CA PRO A 155 6.60 11.40 9.13
C PRO A 155 7.84 12.06 9.78
N GLU A 156 8.27 11.52 10.91
CA GLU A 156 9.50 11.99 11.58
C GLU A 156 10.77 11.50 10.89
N ARG A 157 10.68 10.42 10.13
CA ARG A 157 11.78 9.80 9.37
C ARG A 157 11.39 9.62 7.92
N HIS A 158 12.40 9.41 7.07
CA HIS A 158 12.26 9.26 5.63
C HIS A 158 13.07 8.03 5.19
N SER A 159 12.61 6.84 5.60
CA SER A 159 13.33 5.56 5.46
C SER A 159 13.66 5.22 4.01
N TRP A 160 12.83 5.64 3.05
CA TRP A 160 13.07 5.44 1.62
C TRP A 160 14.38 6.08 1.12
N LYS A 161 14.96 7.02 1.87
CA LYS A 161 16.28 7.62 1.51
C LYS A 161 17.47 6.70 1.80
N HIS A 162 17.25 5.64 2.59
CA HIS A 162 18.34 4.77 3.09
C HIS A 162 18.01 3.28 3.01
N THR A 163 16.77 2.93 2.69
CA THR A 163 16.29 1.55 2.59
C THR A 163 15.86 1.29 1.16
N PRO A 164 16.34 0.20 0.52
CA PRO A 164 15.92 -0.15 -0.83
C PRO A 164 14.40 -0.12 -0.98
N SER A 165 13.92 0.60 -2.00
CA SER A 165 12.50 0.90 -2.15
C SER A 165 11.98 0.62 -3.55
N THR A 166 10.76 0.11 -3.63
CA THR A 166 10.04 -0.13 -4.89
C THR A 166 8.69 0.55 -4.83
N TYR A 167 8.34 1.29 -5.87
CA TYR A 167 7.01 1.86 -6.02
C TYR A 167 6.20 1.09 -7.06
N VAL A 168 4.92 0.81 -6.74
CA VAL A 168 3.96 0.24 -7.67
C VAL A 168 2.89 1.28 -7.97
N VAL A 169 2.91 1.80 -9.20
CA VAL A 169 1.89 2.70 -9.73
C VAL A 169 0.69 1.90 -10.18
N CYS A 170 -0.49 2.25 -9.72
CA CYS A 170 -1.76 1.71 -10.18
C CYS A 170 -2.37 2.67 -11.23
N ALA A 171 -2.23 2.35 -12.51
CA ALA A 171 -2.53 3.27 -13.61
C ALA A 171 -4.02 3.61 -13.78
N LYS A 172 -4.92 2.81 -13.19
CA LYS A 172 -6.38 3.02 -13.21
C LYS A 172 -6.92 3.44 -11.85
N ASP A 173 -6.04 3.91 -10.94
CA ASP A 173 -6.40 4.33 -9.60
C ASP A 173 -7.35 5.54 -9.64
N ARG A 174 -8.44 5.44 -8.90
CA ARG A 174 -9.45 6.51 -8.75
C ARG A 174 -9.45 7.15 -7.36
N ALA A 175 -8.60 6.65 -6.45
CA ALA A 175 -8.46 7.18 -5.08
C ALA A 175 -7.23 8.09 -4.94
N VAL A 176 -6.09 7.70 -5.52
CA VAL A 176 -4.86 8.50 -5.59
C VAL A 176 -4.50 8.69 -7.06
N ASP A 177 -4.41 9.94 -7.49
CA ASP A 177 -4.14 10.27 -8.90
C ASP A 177 -2.88 9.56 -9.43
N PRO A 178 -2.93 8.84 -10.57
CA PRO A 178 -1.78 8.13 -11.13
C PRO A 178 -0.62 9.06 -11.51
N GLY A 179 -0.88 10.31 -11.88
CA GLY A 179 0.16 11.32 -12.13
C GLY A 179 0.91 11.66 -10.85
N LEU A 180 0.20 11.83 -9.73
CA LEU A 180 0.80 12.01 -8.41
C LEU A 180 1.59 10.77 -7.98
N GLN A 181 1.07 9.57 -8.22
CA GLN A 181 1.79 8.32 -7.94
C GLN A 181 3.12 8.27 -8.69
N ARG A 182 3.16 8.60 -9.99
CA ARG A 182 4.41 8.64 -10.78
C ARG A 182 5.39 9.69 -10.27
N ALA A 183 4.90 10.85 -9.83
CA ALA A 183 5.76 11.87 -9.23
C ALA A 183 6.43 11.38 -7.92
N MET A 184 5.67 10.68 -7.07
CA MET A 184 6.21 10.08 -5.84
C MET A 184 7.10 8.87 -6.11
N ALA A 185 6.78 8.08 -7.15
CA ALA A 185 7.59 6.93 -7.57
C ALA A 185 9.03 7.30 -7.92
N ALA A 186 9.27 8.52 -8.41
CA ALA A 186 10.61 9.03 -8.72
C ALA A 186 11.52 9.15 -7.46
N ARG A 187 10.97 9.01 -6.26
CA ARG A 187 11.71 8.99 -4.99
C ARG A 187 12.25 7.60 -4.63
N CYS A 188 11.74 6.54 -5.28
CA CYS A 188 12.09 5.16 -5.00
C CYS A 188 13.14 4.62 -5.97
N ASP A 189 13.89 3.58 -5.55
CA ASP A 189 14.97 2.99 -6.35
C ASP A 189 14.46 2.24 -7.58
N SER A 190 13.26 1.68 -7.52
CA SER A 190 12.63 0.98 -8.63
C SER A 190 11.14 1.25 -8.72
N VAL A 191 10.61 1.15 -9.94
CA VAL A 191 9.20 1.42 -10.23
C VAL A 191 8.60 0.29 -11.05
N ARG A 192 7.39 -0.12 -10.69
CA ARG A 192 6.50 -0.97 -11.47
C ARG A 192 5.23 -0.20 -11.77
N GLU A 193 4.60 -0.47 -12.91
CA GLU A 193 3.29 0.11 -13.23
C GLU A 193 2.32 -1.01 -13.62
N TRP A 194 1.20 -1.08 -12.90
CA TRP A 194 0.14 -2.06 -13.13
C TRP A 194 -1.12 -1.41 -13.70
N GLN A 195 -1.79 -2.10 -14.61
CA GLN A 195 -3.07 -1.67 -15.16
C GLN A 195 -4.23 -2.01 -14.21
N THR A 196 -4.11 -1.61 -12.95
CA THR A 196 -5.06 -1.89 -11.86
C THR A 196 -5.61 -0.60 -11.25
N GLY A 197 -6.75 -0.73 -10.55
CA GLY A 197 -7.28 0.31 -9.66
C GLY A 197 -6.52 0.37 -8.34
N HIS A 198 -7.11 1.07 -7.34
CA HIS A 198 -6.46 1.39 -6.07
C HIS A 198 -6.12 0.18 -5.20
N SER A 199 -6.88 -0.92 -5.30
CA SER A 199 -6.83 -2.04 -4.35
C SER A 199 -6.48 -3.38 -5.02
N PRO A 200 -5.31 -3.53 -5.70
CA PRO A 200 -4.94 -4.78 -6.36
C PRO A 200 -4.84 -5.95 -5.38
N PHE A 201 -4.52 -5.75 -4.12
CA PHE A 201 -4.52 -6.79 -3.08
C PHE A 201 -5.90 -7.43 -2.83
N VAL A 202 -6.99 -6.77 -3.28
CA VAL A 202 -8.36 -7.31 -3.27
C VAL A 202 -8.68 -7.99 -4.60
N GLY A 203 -8.52 -7.29 -5.72
CA GLY A 203 -8.92 -7.74 -7.04
C GLY A 203 -7.93 -8.69 -7.72
N ARG A 204 -6.65 -8.49 -7.48
CA ARG A 204 -5.53 -9.19 -8.13
C ARG A 204 -4.41 -9.52 -7.12
N PRO A 205 -4.74 -10.24 -6.02
CA PRO A 205 -3.77 -10.52 -4.94
C PRO A 205 -2.52 -11.26 -5.43
N GLU A 206 -2.63 -12.05 -6.50
CA GLU A 206 -1.52 -12.77 -7.12
C GLU A 206 -0.39 -11.83 -7.57
N LEU A 207 -0.71 -10.66 -8.14
CA LEU A 207 0.30 -9.68 -8.55
C LEU A 207 1.12 -9.17 -7.36
N VAL A 208 0.45 -8.97 -6.21
CA VAL A 208 1.13 -8.50 -5.00
C VAL A 208 2.02 -9.61 -4.42
N VAL A 209 1.51 -10.84 -4.37
CA VAL A 209 2.28 -12.01 -3.90
C VAL A 209 3.53 -12.22 -4.76
N GLU A 210 3.39 -12.28 -6.08
CA GLU A 210 4.49 -12.47 -7.03
C GLU A 210 5.57 -11.39 -6.87
N LEU A 211 5.17 -10.11 -6.80
CA LEU A 211 6.12 -9.01 -6.60
C LEU A 211 6.88 -9.15 -5.27
N LEU A 212 6.19 -9.46 -4.17
CA LEU A 212 6.84 -9.56 -2.88
C LEU A 212 7.83 -10.74 -2.84
N LEU A 213 7.50 -11.87 -3.45
CA LEU A 213 8.40 -13.01 -3.58
C LEU A 213 9.60 -12.71 -4.48
N GLU A 214 9.39 -12.01 -5.62
CA GLU A 214 10.49 -11.52 -6.47
C GLU A 214 11.46 -10.66 -5.66
N LEU A 215 10.93 -9.68 -4.91
CA LEU A 215 11.74 -8.74 -4.14
C LEU A 215 12.43 -9.36 -2.92
N MET A 216 11.94 -10.49 -2.43
CA MET A 216 12.60 -11.31 -1.38
C MET A 216 13.69 -12.23 -1.94
N GLY A 217 13.79 -12.36 -3.27
CA GLY A 217 14.69 -13.33 -3.91
C GLY A 217 14.26 -14.79 -3.71
N THR A 218 13.00 -15.03 -3.39
CA THR A 218 12.43 -16.38 -3.19
C THR A 218 11.74 -16.92 -4.45
N PHE A 219 11.69 -16.13 -5.51
CA PHE A 219 11.06 -16.44 -6.80
C PHE A 219 12.11 -16.38 -7.90
N ASP A 220 12.46 -17.50 -8.52
CA ASP A 220 13.14 -17.53 -9.81
C ASP A 220 12.11 -17.09 -10.87
N ALA A 221 12.06 -15.81 -11.18
CA ALA A 221 11.23 -15.32 -12.27
C ALA A 221 11.69 -15.98 -13.58
N PRO A 222 10.81 -16.57 -14.38
CA PRO A 222 11.18 -17.01 -15.71
C PRO A 222 11.74 -15.80 -16.48
N ALA A 223 12.93 -15.96 -17.06
CA ALA A 223 13.58 -14.90 -17.84
C ALA A 223 12.61 -14.38 -18.91
N PRO A 224 12.49 -13.06 -19.13
CA PRO A 224 11.67 -12.50 -20.15
C PRO A 224 12.06 -13.12 -21.51
N PRO A 225 11.10 -13.46 -22.39
CA PRO A 225 11.41 -14.05 -23.69
C PRO A 225 12.40 -13.12 -24.42
N ALA A 226 13.50 -13.69 -24.88
CA ALA A 226 14.51 -12.99 -25.66
C ALA A 226 13.81 -12.28 -26.82
N GLN A 227 13.95 -10.95 -26.87
CA GLN A 227 13.49 -10.18 -28.04
C GLN A 227 14.29 -10.66 -29.23
N GLY A 228 13.63 -11.43 -30.10
CA GLY A 228 14.19 -11.91 -31.34
C GLY A 228 14.67 -10.72 -32.17
N ASN A 229 15.95 -10.65 -32.42
CA ASN A 229 16.55 -9.75 -33.41
C ASN A 229 15.90 -10.06 -34.75
N ALA A 230 14.99 -9.19 -35.19
CA ALA A 230 14.56 -9.17 -36.56
C ALA A 230 15.77 -8.75 -37.39
N ALA A 231 16.47 -9.74 -37.94
CA ALA A 231 17.49 -9.53 -38.94
C ALA A 231 16.83 -8.89 -40.18
N THR A 232 17.22 -7.69 -40.48
CA THR A 232 17.01 -7.03 -41.76
C THR A 232 17.78 -7.80 -42.81
N GLY A 233 17.06 -8.44 -43.73
CA GLY A 233 17.52 -8.89 -45.03
C GLY A 233 16.92 -8.00 -46.11
#